data_fc372bc6b256d2e598b1ee029246a2c8
#
_entry.id   fc372bc6b256d2e598b1ee029246a2c8
#
_cell.length_a   1.000
_cell.length_b   1.000
_cell.length_c   1.000
_cell.angle_alpha   90.00
_cell.angle_beta   90.00
_cell.angle_gamma   90.00
#
_symmetry.space_group_name_H-M   'P 1'
#
loop_
_entity.id
_entity.type
_entity.pdbx_description
1 polymer ?
#
loop_
_entity_poly.entity_id
_entity_poly.type
_entity_poly.pdbx_seq_one_letter_code
_entity_poly.pdbx_strand_id
1 'polypeptide(L)'
;MTPELNWLSDPTVFAVNRLDAHSDHVCYRTVQEAAQRHSSLRQPLDGMWRFVWSSCPAQRPADFWREGADLSGFGTIRVPGHMETQGYGQLQYTNTLYPWDGRSALRPPQVDLNDDPVGSYAREFDLDAGLRGQRVCISFQGVEQAMYLWCNGKFVGYAEDSFTPSEFDLTPYIKETGNRICVEVYKRSSAAGIEDQDFFRFSGMFRSVYL
;
A
#
# COMPACT_ATOMS: atom_id res chain seq x y z
N MET A 1 6.73 -15.93 -7.26
CA MET A 1 5.45 -15.56 -7.91
C MET A 1 5.67 -14.22 -8.60
N THR A 2 5.14 -14.02 -9.79
CA THR A 2 5.22 -12.74 -10.50
C THR A 2 3.87 -12.04 -10.33
N PRO A 3 3.85 -10.74 -9.96
CA PRO A 3 2.59 -10.01 -9.83
C PRO A 3 1.96 -9.79 -11.21
N GLU A 4 0.64 -9.83 -11.27
CA GLU A 4 -0.14 -9.67 -12.49
C GLU A 4 -1.20 -8.58 -12.33
N LEU A 5 -1.35 -7.70 -13.33
CA LEU A 5 -2.34 -6.63 -13.28
C LEU A 5 -3.79 -7.11 -13.37
N ASN A 6 -4.01 -8.31 -13.90
CA ASN A 6 -5.35 -8.91 -13.98
C ASN A 6 -5.95 -9.19 -12.60
N TRP A 7 -5.15 -9.27 -11.52
CA TRP A 7 -5.65 -9.40 -10.16
C TRP A 7 -6.59 -8.25 -9.77
N LEU A 8 -6.34 -7.05 -10.30
CA LEU A 8 -7.23 -5.90 -10.07
C LEU A 8 -8.68 -6.12 -10.54
N SER A 9 -8.91 -7.03 -11.48
CA SER A 9 -10.24 -7.35 -12.02
C SER A 9 -10.73 -8.74 -11.62
N ASP A 10 -9.98 -9.47 -10.82
CA ASP A 10 -10.31 -10.83 -10.39
C ASP A 10 -10.73 -10.87 -8.93
N PRO A 11 -12.04 -10.91 -8.62
CA PRO A 11 -12.53 -10.89 -7.25
C PRO A 11 -12.17 -12.16 -6.46
N THR A 12 -11.59 -13.17 -7.11
CA THR A 12 -11.07 -14.36 -6.42
C THR A 12 -9.65 -14.19 -5.90
N VAL A 13 -8.95 -13.12 -6.35
CA VAL A 13 -7.57 -12.77 -5.96
C VAL A 13 -7.57 -11.43 -5.21
N PHE A 14 -8.16 -11.39 -4.03
CA PHE A 14 -8.19 -10.19 -3.18
C PHE A 14 -6.99 -10.08 -2.24
N ALA A 15 -6.17 -11.12 -2.12
CA ALA A 15 -4.96 -11.14 -1.31
C ALA A 15 -3.96 -12.21 -1.80
N VAL A 16 -2.68 -11.87 -1.84
CA VAL A 16 -1.58 -12.80 -2.09
C VAL A 16 -0.52 -12.60 -1.01
N ASN A 17 -0.19 -13.67 -0.27
CA ASN A 17 0.76 -13.66 0.85
C ASN A 17 0.39 -12.68 2.01
N ARG A 18 -0.81 -12.12 2.03
CA ARG A 18 -1.30 -11.34 3.16
C ARG A 18 -1.54 -12.27 4.35
N LEU A 19 -1.13 -11.85 5.53
CA LEU A 19 -1.42 -12.57 6.77
C LEU A 19 -2.91 -12.47 7.10
N ASP A 20 -3.42 -13.46 7.85
CA ASP A 20 -4.79 -13.46 8.32
C ASP A 20 -5.07 -12.23 9.19
N ALA A 21 -6.25 -11.64 9.03
CA ALA A 21 -6.68 -10.52 9.85
C ALA A 21 -6.83 -10.96 11.33
N HIS A 22 -6.44 -10.08 12.23
CA HIS A 22 -6.54 -10.30 13.68
C HIS A 22 -6.96 -9.01 14.40
N SER A 23 -7.34 -9.13 15.67
CA SER A 23 -7.62 -7.97 16.49
C SER A 23 -6.38 -7.11 16.69
N ASP A 24 -6.55 -5.78 16.70
CA ASP A 24 -5.44 -4.86 16.92
C ASP A 24 -4.85 -5.01 18.33
N HIS A 25 -3.53 -5.04 18.41
CA HIS A 25 -2.79 -5.11 19.67
C HIS A 25 -1.39 -4.51 19.52
N VAL A 26 -0.79 -4.12 20.62
CA VAL A 26 0.59 -3.67 20.69
C VAL A 26 1.37 -4.59 21.61
N CYS A 27 2.40 -5.22 21.06
CA CYS A 27 3.33 -6.03 21.84
C CYS A 27 4.40 -5.14 22.48
N TYR A 28 4.74 -5.41 23.74
CA TYR A 28 5.79 -4.72 24.47
C TYR A 28 6.78 -5.74 25.01
N ARG A 29 8.07 -5.42 24.96
CA ARG A 29 9.11 -6.28 25.47
C ARG A 29 9.17 -6.29 27.00
N THR A 30 8.80 -5.16 27.62
CA THR A 30 8.87 -4.98 29.08
C THR A 30 7.62 -4.26 29.60
N VAL A 31 7.36 -4.42 30.90
CA VAL A 31 6.29 -3.66 31.60
C VAL A 31 6.54 -2.16 31.55
N GLN A 32 7.81 -1.75 31.56
CA GLN A 32 8.18 -0.33 31.47
C GLN A 32 7.79 0.25 30.09
N GLU A 33 8.06 -0.45 28.99
CA GLU A 33 7.61 -0.04 27.65
C GLU A 33 6.09 0.10 27.59
N ALA A 34 5.37 -0.87 28.17
CA ALA A 34 3.90 -0.81 28.22
C ALA A 34 3.39 0.40 29.01
N ALA A 35 4.01 0.72 30.16
CA ALA A 35 3.68 1.90 30.94
C ALA A 35 3.94 3.22 30.20
N GLN A 36 4.99 3.26 29.39
CA GLN A 36 5.37 4.39 28.55
C GLN A 36 4.63 4.44 27.21
N ARG A 37 3.86 3.39 26.86
CA ARG A 37 3.20 3.21 25.56
C ARG A 37 4.16 3.35 24.37
N HIS A 38 5.40 2.92 24.56
CA HIS A 38 6.44 2.94 23.55
C HIS A 38 7.03 1.54 23.40
N SER A 39 6.85 0.91 22.26
CA SER A 39 7.32 -0.45 22.00
C SER A 39 8.60 -0.46 21.18
N SER A 40 9.64 -1.13 21.66
CA SER A 40 10.85 -1.44 20.89
C SER A 40 10.63 -2.54 19.83
N LEU A 41 9.44 -3.13 19.80
CA LEU A 41 9.00 -4.12 18.81
C LEU A 41 8.17 -3.50 17.68
N ARG A 42 8.12 -2.17 17.59
CA ARG A 42 7.40 -1.45 16.54
C ARG A 42 8.26 -0.31 16.01
N GLN A 43 8.49 -0.32 14.70
CA GLN A 43 9.23 0.72 13.98
C GLN A 43 8.30 1.44 13.01
N PRO A 44 7.95 2.73 13.23
CA PRO A 44 7.14 3.51 12.30
C PRO A 44 7.86 3.74 10.97
N LEU A 45 7.13 3.60 9.88
CA LEU A 45 7.56 4.00 8.55
C LEU A 45 6.77 5.21 8.03
N ASP A 46 6.02 5.88 8.89
CA ASP A 46 5.33 7.14 8.59
C ASP A 46 6.31 8.25 8.22
N GLY A 47 5.86 9.22 7.45
CA GLY A 47 6.68 10.38 7.04
C GLY A 47 6.72 10.58 5.53
N MET A 48 7.83 11.11 5.01
CA MET A 48 7.96 11.39 3.58
C MET A 48 8.46 10.14 2.84
N TRP A 49 7.74 9.75 1.80
CA TRP A 49 8.11 8.66 0.89
C TRP A 49 8.47 9.23 -0.48
N ARG A 50 9.37 8.60 -1.22
CA ARG A 50 9.54 8.84 -2.64
C ARG A 50 8.27 8.46 -3.38
N PHE A 51 7.86 9.27 -4.38
CA PHE A 51 6.55 9.11 -4.99
C PHE A 51 6.49 9.56 -6.44
N VAL A 52 5.77 8.78 -7.25
CA VAL A 52 5.32 9.17 -8.59
C VAL A 52 3.83 8.83 -8.72
N TRP A 53 3.05 9.80 -9.16
CA TRP A 53 1.67 9.57 -9.55
C TRP A 53 1.57 9.35 -11.07
N SER A 54 0.76 8.40 -11.50
CA SER A 54 0.49 8.11 -12.92
C SER A 54 -1.02 8.01 -13.12
N SER A 55 -1.51 8.52 -14.25
CA SER A 55 -2.95 8.53 -14.54
C SER A 55 -3.51 7.14 -14.86
N CYS A 56 -2.63 6.21 -15.23
CA CYS A 56 -3.00 4.82 -15.51
C CYS A 56 -1.78 3.89 -15.36
N PRO A 57 -1.99 2.57 -15.23
CA PRO A 57 -0.91 1.59 -15.07
C PRO A 57 0.14 1.62 -16.17
N ALA A 58 -0.25 1.92 -17.41
CA ALA A 58 0.69 1.96 -18.54
C ALA A 58 1.75 3.07 -18.42
N GLN A 59 1.48 4.12 -17.66
CA GLN A 59 2.36 5.27 -17.48
C GLN A 59 3.21 5.20 -16.20
N ARG A 60 2.99 4.19 -15.35
CA ARG A 60 3.74 4.08 -14.10
C ARG A 60 5.22 3.78 -14.35
N PRO A 61 6.11 4.16 -13.43
CA PRO A 61 7.53 3.80 -13.54
C PRO A 61 7.70 2.29 -13.61
N ALA A 62 8.28 1.81 -14.69
CA ALA A 62 8.59 0.39 -14.82
C ALA A 62 9.72 0.00 -13.88
N ASP A 63 9.61 -1.16 -13.23
CA ASP A 63 10.69 -1.79 -12.47
C ASP A 63 11.35 -0.94 -11.37
N PHE A 64 10.70 0.14 -10.90
CA PHE A 64 11.24 1.01 -9.85
C PHE A 64 11.51 0.27 -8.53
N TRP A 65 10.87 -0.86 -8.34
CA TRP A 65 11.03 -1.75 -7.19
C TRP A 65 12.30 -2.59 -7.24
N ARG A 66 12.99 -2.68 -8.39
CA ARG A 66 14.23 -3.46 -8.51
C ARG A 66 15.33 -2.91 -7.61
N GLU A 67 16.15 -3.82 -7.09
CA GLU A 67 17.33 -3.43 -6.31
C GLU A 67 18.26 -2.56 -7.17
N GLY A 68 18.69 -1.42 -6.62
CA GLY A 68 19.53 -0.47 -7.35
C GLY A 68 18.78 0.45 -8.34
N ALA A 69 17.45 0.36 -8.45
CA ALA A 69 16.70 1.27 -9.30
C ALA A 69 16.92 2.74 -8.90
N ASP A 70 17.12 3.60 -9.90
CA ASP A 70 17.27 5.05 -9.70
C ASP A 70 15.91 5.69 -9.41
N LEU A 71 15.78 6.32 -8.26
CA LEU A 71 14.60 7.07 -7.83
C LEU A 71 14.82 8.59 -7.83
N SER A 72 15.87 9.09 -8.49
CA SER A 72 16.20 10.53 -8.52
C SER A 72 15.07 11.38 -9.15
N GLY A 73 14.32 10.81 -10.10
CA GLY A 73 13.16 11.44 -10.72
C GLY A 73 11.86 11.39 -9.90
N PHE A 74 11.87 10.73 -8.74
CA PHE A 74 10.71 10.67 -7.86
C PHE A 74 10.57 11.96 -7.06
N GLY A 75 9.33 12.47 -6.98
CA GLY A 75 8.94 13.45 -5.97
C GLY A 75 8.79 12.84 -4.59
N THR A 76 8.00 13.49 -3.75
CA THR A 76 7.71 13.00 -2.39
C THR A 76 6.24 13.15 -2.05
N ILE A 77 5.74 12.26 -1.20
CA ILE A 77 4.40 12.29 -0.63
C ILE A 77 4.46 11.96 0.86
N ARG A 78 3.57 12.53 1.65
CA ARG A 78 3.46 12.20 3.07
C ARG A 78 2.59 10.96 3.27
N VAL A 79 3.07 10.03 4.07
CA VAL A 79 2.34 8.85 4.59
C VAL A 79 2.26 9.00 6.12
N PRO A 80 1.10 8.86 6.75
CA PRO A 80 -0.20 8.64 6.14
C PRO A 80 -0.75 9.85 5.37
N GLY A 81 -1.54 9.56 4.34
CA GLY A 81 -2.26 10.58 3.57
C GLY A 81 -2.84 10.07 2.26
N HIS A 82 -3.92 10.70 1.82
CA HIS A 82 -4.49 10.43 0.51
C HIS A 82 -3.69 11.16 -0.59
N MET A 83 -3.63 10.58 -1.78
CA MET A 83 -2.97 11.20 -2.93
C MET A 83 -3.64 12.50 -3.32
N GLU A 84 -4.98 12.51 -3.40
CA GLU A 84 -5.78 13.64 -3.85
C GLU A 84 -5.68 14.86 -2.92
N THR A 85 -5.60 14.65 -1.61
CA THR A 85 -5.46 15.76 -0.65
C THR A 85 -4.06 16.39 -0.66
N GLN A 86 -3.12 15.74 -1.34
CA GLN A 86 -1.74 16.22 -1.52
C GLN A 86 -1.47 16.72 -2.94
N GLY A 87 -2.56 16.92 -3.74
CA GLY A 87 -2.48 17.54 -5.07
C GLY A 87 -2.29 16.57 -6.23
N TYR A 88 -2.44 15.27 -6.01
CA TYR A 88 -2.36 14.25 -7.05
C TYR A 88 -3.75 13.75 -7.45
N GLY A 89 -4.04 13.76 -8.75
CA GLY A 89 -5.38 13.39 -9.25
C GLY A 89 -6.44 14.47 -8.98
N GLN A 90 -7.67 14.06 -8.77
CA GLN A 90 -8.82 14.95 -8.59
C GLN A 90 -9.59 14.61 -7.32
N LEU A 91 -9.96 15.64 -6.56
CA LEU A 91 -10.93 15.53 -5.48
C LEU A 91 -12.30 15.21 -6.09
N GLN A 92 -12.88 14.10 -5.72
CA GLN A 92 -14.16 13.64 -6.22
C GLN A 92 -15.03 13.15 -5.06
N TYR A 93 -16.26 13.60 -5.04
CA TYR A 93 -17.33 13.05 -4.22
C TYR A 93 -18.42 12.46 -5.12
N THR A 94 -18.88 11.27 -4.79
CA THR A 94 -19.96 10.62 -5.52
C THR A 94 -20.82 9.83 -4.54
N ASN A 95 -22.15 10.03 -4.60
CA ASN A 95 -23.09 9.39 -3.71
C ASN A 95 -23.93 8.28 -4.37
N THR A 96 -24.01 8.25 -5.69
CA THR A 96 -24.93 7.35 -6.41
C THR A 96 -24.28 6.55 -7.53
N LEU A 97 -23.08 6.92 -7.95
CA LEU A 97 -22.38 6.28 -9.07
C LEU A 97 -21.16 5.49 -8.58
N TYR A 98 -21.02 4.30 -9.11
CA TYR A 98 -19.80 3.49 -8.96
C TYR A 98 -18.74 3.92 -9.98
N PRO A 99 -17.48 3.46 -9.84
CA PRO A 99 -16.42 3.75 -10.81
C PRO A 99 -16.90 3.46 -12.24
N TRP A 100 -16.58 4.41 -13.15
CA TRP A 100 -16.91 4.34 -14.59
C TRP A 100 -18.38 4.35 -14.96
N ASP A 101 -19.32 4.39 -14.01
CA ASP A 101 -20.74 4.50 -14.30
C ASP A 101 -21.04 5.75 -15.16
N GLY A 102 -21.80 5.54 -16.24
CA GLY A 102 -22.12 6.59 -17.22
C GLY A 102 -20.96 6.99 -18.14
N ARG A 103 -19.75 6.45 -17.94
CA ARG A 103 -18.56 6.73 -18.77
C ARG A 103 -18.10 5.54 -19.60
N SER A 104 -18.35 4.34 -19.16
CA SER A 104 -18.00 3.11 -19.89
C SER A 104 -19.08 2.05 -19.73
N ALA A 105 -19.00 1.01 -20.59
CA ALA A 105 -19.87 -0.16 -20.53
C ALA A 105 -19.36 -1.24 -19.56
N LEU A 106 -18.27 -0.97 -18.84
CA LEU A 106 -17.71 -1.90 -17.86
C LEU A 106 -18.71 -2.21 -16.73
N ARG A 107 -18.60 -3.41 -16.23
CA ARG A 107 -19.39 -3.88 -15.10
C ARG A 107 -18.45 -4.51 -14.07
N PRO A 108 -18.73 -4.39 -12.79
CA PRO A 108 -17.96 -5.13 -11.78
C PRO A 108 -17.90 -6.62 -12.13
N PRO A 109 -16.75 -7.28 -11.93
CA PRO A 109 -15.52 -6.81 -11.29
C PRO A 109 -14.48 -6.17 -12.23
N GLN A 110 -14.84 -5.87 -13.46
CA GLN A 110 -13.92 -5.32 -14.46
C GLN A 110 -13.39 -3.93 -14.05
N VAL A 111 -12.09 -3.71 -14.32
CA VAL A 111 -11.38 -2.44 -14.08
C VAL A 111 -10.91 -1.87 -15.42
N ASP A 112 -11.12 -0.56 -15.63
CA ASP A 112 -10.56 0.13 -16.79
C ASP A 112 -9.12 0.55 -16.53
N LEU A 113 -8.17 -0.24 -16.97
CA LEU A 113 -6.74 0.07 -16.82
C LEU A 113 -6.28 1.34 -17.56
N ASN A 114 -7.13 1.96 -18.39
CA ASN A 114 -6.84 3.27 -18.99
C ASN A 114 -7.32 4.45 -18.11
N ASP A 115 -8.19 4.19 -17.15
CA ASP A 115 -8.72 5.17 -16.18
C ASP A 115 -8.59 4.63 -14.74
N ASP A 116 -7.39 4.20 -14.38
CA ASP A 116 -7.07 3.72 -13.05
C ASP A 116 -5.76 4.36 -12.55
N PRO A 117 -5.82 5.50 -11.86
CA PRO A 117 -4.65 6.14 -11.32
C PRO A 117 -3.86 5.24 -10.37
N VAL A 118 -2.53 5.33 -10.44
CA VAL A 118 -1.62 4.56 -9.60
C VAL A 118 -0.55 5.44 -8.97
N GLY A 119 -0.34 5.27 -7.67
CA GLY A 119 0.78 5.84 -6.93
C GLY A 119 1.90 4.81 -6.77
N SER A 120 3.10 5.18 -7.20
CA SER A 120 4.33 4.40 -6.99
C SER A 120 5.12 4.99 -5.84
N TYR A 121 5.20 4.27 -4.72
CA TYR A 121 5.82 4.70 -3.46
C TYR A 121 7.11 3.94 -3.21
N ALA A 122 8.12 4.61 -2.66
CA ALA A 122 9.33 3.94 -2.16
C ALA A 122 9.82 4.57 -0.86
N ARG A 123 10.28 3.74 0.07
CA ARG A 123 10.87 4.13 1.36
C ARG A 123 12.13 3.35 1.63
N GLU A 124 13.21 4.06 1.96
CA GLU A 124 14.44 3.46 2.45
C GLU A 124 14.51 3.58 3.97
N PHE A 125 15.04 2.54 4.64
CA PHE A 125 15.19 2.50 6.08
C PHE A 125 16.19 1.45 6.53
N ASP A 126 16.71 1.63 7.73
CA ASP A 126 17.45 0.61 8.47
C ASP A 126 16.52 -0.03 9.52
N LEU A 127 16.73 -1.31 9.79
CA LEU A 127 15.94 -2.03 10.77
C LEU A 127 16.38 -1.64 12.19
N ASP A 128 15.43 -1.20 13.00
CA ASP A 128 15.67 -0.88 14.39
C ASP A 128 16.24 -2.07 15.16
N ALA A 129 17.15 -1.79 16.09
CA ALA A 129 17.85 -2.83 16.86
C ALA A 129 16.90 -3.79 17.59
N GLY A 130 15.74 -3.31 18.02
CA GLY A 130 14.72 -4.12 18.69
C GLY A 130 14.09 -5.19 17.80
N LEU A 131 14.12 -5.02 16.48
CA LEU A 131 13.52 -5.93 15.51
C LEU A 131 14.53 -6.92 14.92
N ARG A 132 15.84 -6.72 15.12
CA ARG A 132 16.87 -7.58 14.56
C ARG A 132 16.78 -9.00 15.11
N GLY A 133 16.87 -9.98 14.22
CA GLY A 133 16.76 -11.40 14.57
C GLY A 133 15.36 -11.86 15.00
N GLN A 134 14.35 -10.99 14.86
CA GLN A 134 12.95 -11.34 15.10
C GLN A 134 12.23 -11.69 13.80
N ARG A 135 11.05 -12.27 13.90
CA ARG A 135 10.08 -12.26 12.82
C ARG A 135 9.61 -10.82 12.61
N VAL A 136 9.75 -10.28 11.40
CA VAL A 136 9.40 -8.92 11.07
C VAL A 136 8.22 -8.92 10.10
N CYS A 137 7.10 -8.33 10.52
CA CYS A 137 5.95 -8.13 9.67
C CYS A 137 5.80 -6.63 9.39
N ILE A 138 5.37 -6.27 8.18
CA ILE A 138 4.92 -4.91 7.87
C ILE A 138 3.41 -4.85 7.95
N SER A 139 2.89 -3.80 8.57
CA SER A 139 1.46 -3.52 8.70
C SER A 139 1.12 -2.21 8.02
N PHE A 140 0.24 -2.28 7.03
CA PHE A 140 -0.42 -1.13 6.40
C PHE A 140 -1.80 -1.00 7.00
N GLN A 141 -2.04 0.02 7.81
CA GLN A 141 -3.28 0.17 8.58
C GLN A 141 -4.49 0.62 7.74
N GLY A 142 -4.26 1.10 6.52
CA GLY A 142 -5.29 1.44 5.55
C GLY A 142 -4.67 1.90 4.25
N VAL A 143 -5.01 1.21 3.16
CA VAL A 143 -4.57 1.51 1.80
C VAL A 143 -5.77 1.43 0.87
N GLU A 144 -6.08 2.50 0.20
CA GLU A 144 -7.18 2.58 -0.74
C GLU A 144 -6.65 2.73 -2.17
N GLN A 145 -6.87 1.75 -3.06
CA GLN A 145 -7.72 0.58 -2.86
C GLN A 145 -6.90 -0.72 -2.86
N ALA A 146 -6.20 -1.02 -3.94
CA ALA A 146 -5.39 -2.21 -4.07
C ALA A 146 -3.89 -1.88 -4.02
N MET A 147 -3.11 -2.76 -3.43
CA MET A 147 -1.67 -2.57 -3.30
C MET A 147 -0.86 -3.78 -3.73
N TYR A 148 0.26 -3.51 -4.41
CA TYR A 148 1.35 -4.47 -4.64
C TYR A 148 2.55 -4.06 -3.82
N LEU A 149 3.19 -5.01 -3.18
CA LEU A 149 4.30 -4.78 -2.25
C LEU A 149 5.58 -5.50 -2.70
N TRP A 150 6.69 -4.77 -2.71
CA TRP A 150 8.06 -5.32 -2.88
C TRP A 150 8.95 -4.89 -1.73
N CYS A 151 9.87 -5.77 -1.35
CA CYS A 151 10.95 -5.51 -0.40
C CYS A 151 12.28 -5.93 -1.02
N ASN A 152 13.25 -5.02 -1.08
CA ASN A 152 14.59 -5.27 -1.60
C ASN A 152 14.59 -5.95 -2.97
N GLY A 153 13.76 -5.46 -3.89
CA GLY A 153 13.64 -5.97 -5.26
C GLY A 153 12.81 -7.24 -5.44
N LYS A 154 12.26 -7.81 -4.38
CA LYS A 154 11.47 -9.04 -4.42
C LYS A 154 10.01 -8.76 -4.14
N PHE A 155 9.13 -9.35 -4.95
CA PHE A 155 7.70 -9.28 -4.69
C PHE A 155 7.35 -9.97 -3.38
N VAL A 156 6.62 -9.28 -2.53
CA VAL A 156 6.15 -9.76 -1.22
C VAL A 156 4.71 -10.21 -1.29
N GLY A 157 3.81 -9.35 -1.77
CA GLY A 157 2.39 -9.68 -1.79
C GLY A 157 1.49 -8.61 -2.42
N TYR A 158 0.20 -8.92 -2.42
CA TYR A 158 -0.90 -8.11 -2.92
C TYR A 158 -2.04 -8.11 -1.92
N ALA A 159 -2.76 -7.00 -1.83
CA ALA A 159 -3.98 -6.91 -1.04
C ALA A 159 -4.95 -5.89 -1.63
N GLU A 160 -6.22 -6.21 -1.55
CA GLU A 160 -7.37 -5.31 -1.57
C GLU A 160 -7.92 -5.19 -0.14
N ASP A 161 -9.01 -4.46 0.10
CA ASP A 161 -9.59 -4.15 1.40
C ASP A 161 -8.96 -2.90 2.03
N SER A 162 -9.58 -1.75 1.73
CA SER A 162 -9.05 -0.44 2.08
C SER A 162 -9.00 -0.17 3.59
N PHE A 163 -9.92 -0.72 4.36
CA PHE A 163 -10.21 -0.27 5.72
C PHE A 163 -9.71 -1.24 6.81
N THR A 164 -9.40 -2.48 6.45
CA THR A 164 -8.77 -3.47 7.32
C THR A 164 -7.25 -3.45 7.13
N PRO A 165 -6.44 -3.59 8.20
CA PRO A 165 -4.99 -3.67 8.06
C PRO A 165 -4.55 -4.80 7.13
N SER A 166 -3.63 -4.49 6.22
CA SER A 166 -2.96 -5.48 5.38
C SER A 166 -1.56 -5.72 5.89
N GLU A 167 -1.25 -6.96 6.26
CA GLU A 167 0.00 -7.35 6.88
C GLU A 167 0.74 -8.41 6.07
N PHE A 168 2.08 -8.31 6.04
CA PHE A 168 2.93 -9.22 5.29
C PHE A 168 4.19 -9.58 6.08
N ASP A 169 4.61 -10.83 6.01
CA ASP A 169 5.87 -11.28 6.60
C ASP A 169 7.07 -10.85 5.74
N LEU A 170 7.87 -9.93 6.26
CA LEU A 170 9.08 -9.45 5.60
C LEU A 170 10.34 -10.23 5.99
N THR A 171 10.27 -11.13 6.96
CA THR A 171 11.42 -11.85 7.48
C THR A 171 12.32 -12.46 6.39
N PRO A 172 11.77 -13.06 5.29
CA PRO A 172 12.60 -13.62 4.23
C PRO A 172 13.30 -12.59 3.33
N TYR A 173 12.92 -11.31 3.43
CA TYR A 173 13.35 -10.27 2.49
C TYR A 173 14.20 -9.19 3.15
N ILE A 174 14.07 -9.00 4.48
CA ILE A 174 14.63 -7.86 5.20
C ILE A 174 16.10 -8.06 5.54
N LYS A 175 16.85 -6.95 5.53
CA LYS A 175 18.26 -6.83 5.94
C LYS A 175 18.33 -5.98 7.21
N GLU A 176 19.46 -5.99 7.91
CA GLU A 176 19.65 -5.10 9.08
C GLU A 176 19.74 -3.63 8.66
N THR A 177 20.32 -3.36 7.49
CA THR A 177 20.50 -2.00 6.96
C THR A 177 20.21 -1.95 5.46
N GLY A 178 19.92 -0.75 4.95
CA GLY A 178 19.75 -0.49 3.54
C GLY A 178 18.53 -1.19 2.94
N ASN A 179 17.43 -1.27 3.68
CA ASN A 179 16.19 -1.82 3.16
C ASN A 179 15.46 -0.80 2.28
N ARG A 180 14.79 -1.29 1.25
CA ARG A 180 13.86 -0.51 0.44
C ARG A 180 12.53 -1.25 0.32
N ILE A 181 11.46 -0.59 0.75
CA ILE A 181 10.07 -0.98 0.47
C ILE A 181 9.58 -0.20 -0.73
N CYS A 182 8.95 -0.87 -1.67
CA CYS A 182 8.24 -0.28 -2.80
C CYS A 182 6.79 -0.74 -2.80
N VAL A 183 5.87 0.18 -3.05
CA VAL A 183 4.43 -0.09 -3.10
C VAL A 183 3.84 0.57 -4.33
N GLU A 184 3.06 -0.16 -5.11
CA GLU A 184 2.11 0.42 -6.06
C GLU A 184 0.73 0.41 -5.41
N VAL A 185 0.06 1.56 -5.40
CA VAL A 185 -1.32 1.70 -4.90
C VAL A 185 -2.20 2.11 -6.06
N TYR A 186 -3.15 1.25 -6.40
CA TYR A 186 -4.12 1.44 -7.47
C TYR A 186 -5.41 2.01 -6.90
N LYS A 187 -5.94 3.04 -7.56
CA LYS A 187 -7.16 3.71 -7.12
C LYS A 187 -8.39 2.81 -7.26
N ARG A 188 -8.34 1.83 -8.16
CA ARG A 188 -9.46 0.94 -8.45
C ARG A 188 -9.02 -0.51 -8.47
N SER A 189 -9.94 -1.35 -8.02
CA SER A 189 -9.83 -2.81 -8.13
C SER A 189 -11.23 -3.42 -8.19
N SER A 190 -11.32 -4.73 -8.20
CA SER A 190 -12.59 -5.45 -8.10
C SER A 190 -13.37 -5.07 -6.81
N ALA A 191 -12.66 -4.68 -5.75
CA ALA A 191 -13.24 -4.21 -4.50
C ALA A 191 -14.03 -2.91 -4.64
N ALA A 192 -13.73 -2.06 -5.64
CA ALA A 192 -14.44 -0.80 -5.87
C ALA A 192 -15.96 -0.95 -6.01
N GLY A 193 -16.41 -2.07 -6.58
CA GLY A 193 -17.83 -2.39 -6.69
C GLY A 193 -18.53 -2.70 -5.36
N ILE A 194 -17.76 -2.89 -4.29
CA ILE A 194 -18.25 -3.21 -2.93
C ILE A 194 -17.96 -2.07 -1.96
N GLU A 195 -16.74 -1.52 -2.02
CA GLU A 195 -16.24 -0.52 -1.07
C GLU A 195 -16.69 0.90 -1.39
N ASP A 196 -16.85 1.23 -2.68
CA ASP A 196 -17.23 2.57 -3.11
C ASP A 196 -18.69 2.85 -2.72
N GLN A 197 -18.86 3.65 -1.67
CA GLN A 197 -20.13 4.04 -1.09
C GLN A 197 -20.38 5.54 -1.27
N ASP A 198 -21.30 6.11 -0.55
CA ASP A 198 -21.57 7.57 -0.48
C ASP A 198 -20.44 8.27 0.29
N PHE A 199 -19.30 8.53 -0.38
CA PHE A 199 -18.15 9.22 0.21
C PHE A 199 -17.17 9.72 -0.84
N PHE A 200 -16.12 10.41 -0.39
CA PHE A 200 -15.05 10.89 -1.27
C PHE A 200 -14.26 9.72 -1.88
N ARG A 201 -13.96 9.82 -3.16
CA ARG A 201 -13.14 8.86 -3.91
C ARG A 201 -11.68 9.22 -3.76
N PHE A 202 -11.10 8.85 -2.65
CA PHE A 202 -9.69 9.03 -2.36
C PHE A 202 -8.90 7.75 -2.68
N SER A 203 -7.57 7.87 -2.59
CA SER A 203 -6.66 6.74 -2.76
C SER A 203 -5.33 7.02 -2.08
N GLY A 204 -4.55 5.97 -1.82
CA GLY A 204 -3.25 6.08 -1.19
C GLY A 204 -3.15 5.36 0.16
N MET A 205 -1.99 5.47 0.78
CA MET A 205 -1.73 4.94 2.14
C MET A 205 -2.20 5.96 3.17
N PHE A 206 -3.48 5.90 3.57
CA PHE A 206 -4.13 6.95 4.36
C PHE A 206 -4.05 6.73 5.87
N ARG A 207 -3.56 5.58 6.31
CA ARG A 207 -3.24 5.29 7.72
C ARG A 207 -1.77 4.91 7.86
N SER A 208 -1.33 4.80 9.12
CA SER A 208 0.07 4.51 9.46
C SER A 208 0.59 3.21 8.86
N VAL A 209 1.89 3.21 8.58
CA VAL A 209 2.67 2.03 8.15
C VAL A 209 3.77 1.79 9.18
N TYR A 210 3.95 0.56 9.64
CA TYR A 210 4.99 0.20 10.59
C TYR A 210 5.44 -1.26 10.47
N LEU A 211 6.61 -1.53 11.00
CA LEU A 211 7.13 -2.86 11.22
C LEU A 211 6.84 -3.29 12.65
#